data_bfd29cc676c906c560e0687730731431
#
_entry.id   bfd29cc676c906c560e0687730731431
#
_cell.length_a   1.000
_cell.length_b   1.000
_cell.length_c   1.000
_cell.angle_alpha   90.00
_cell.angle_beta   90.00
_cell.angle_gamma   90.00
#
_symmetry.space_group_name_H-M   'P 1'
#
loop_
_entity.id
_entity.type
_entity.pdbx_description
1 polymer ?
#
loop_
_entity_poly.entity_id
_entity_poly.type
_entity_poly.pdbx_seq_one_letter_code
_entity_poly.pdbx_strand_id
1 'polypeptide(L)'
;PEVIGFKLTGQMKEGTTATDLVLTVTNMLRKKGVVGKFVEFYGPGLDHLPLADRATIANMAPEYGATCGIFPIDAETINYLKLTSREADRIALVEAYAKAQGMWRDADYQEPVFTDTLELDMSTVEPCIAGPKRPQD
;
A
#
# COMPACT_ATOMS: atom_id res chain seq x y z
N PRO A 1 -12.96 -6.56 -13.14
CA PRO A 1 -11.48 -6.58 -13.16
C PRO A 1 -10.95 -7.55 -12.11
N GLU A 2 -9.78 -8.14 -12.36
CA GLU A 2 -9.09 -8.94 -11.39
C GLU A 2 -8.43 -8.05 -10.34
N VAL A 3 -8.43 -8.50 -9.09
CA VAL A 3 -7.79 -7.81 -7.97
C VAL A 3 -6.70 -8.72 -7.38
N ILE A 4 -5.49 -8.22 -7.38
CA ILE A 4 -4.34 -8.89 -6.78
C ILE A 4 -4.14 -8.34 -5.37
N GLY A 5 -4.21 -9.20 -4.37
CA GLY A 5 -3.89 -8.84 -2.99
C GLY A 5 -2.38 -8.85 -2.78
N PHE A 6 -1.84 -7.77 -2.21
CA PHE A 6 -0.43 -7.69 -1.82
C PHE A 6 -0.34 -7.55 -0.31
N LYS A 7 0.04 -8.62 0.35
CA LYS A 7 0.14 -8.66 1.81
C LYS A 7 1.50 -8.13 2.27
N LEU A 8 1.48 -7.13 3.13
CA LEU A 8 2.66 -6.60 3.79
C LEU A 8 2.70 -7.08 5.25
N THR A 9 3.81 -7.67 5.63
CA THR A 9 4.08 -8.13 6.99
C THR A 9 5.39 -7.53 7.50
N GLY A 10 5.63 -7.64 8.78
CA GLY A 10 6.86 -7.18 9.40
C GLY A 10 7.03 -5.67 9.37
N GLN A 11 8.26 -5.25 9.52
CA GLN A 11 8.66 -3.85 9.61
C GLN A 11 9.99 -3.65 8.89
N MET A 12 10.18 -2.48 8.28
CA MET A 12 11.45 -2.12 7.63
C MET A 12 12.60 -2.14 8.64
N LYS A 13 13.74 -2.67 8.22
CA LYS A 13 14.98 -2.63 9.00
C LYS A 13 15.56 -1.21 9.02
N GLU A 14 16.26 -0.90 10.10
CA GLU A 14 17.09 0.31 10.16
C GLU A 14 18.09 0.31 8.98
N GLY A 15 18.25 1.48 8.37
CA GLY A 15 19.12 1.65 7.21
C GLY A 15 18.48 1.38 5.85
N THR A 16 17.26 0.86 5.80
CA THR A 16 16.46 0.78 4.57
C THR A 16 15.52 1.96 4.45
N THR A 17 15.21 2.37 3.22
CA THR A 17 14.38 3.53 2.93
C THR A 17 13.01 3.12 2.37
N ALA A 18 12.06 4.06 2.41
CA ALA A 18 10.78 3.89 1.74
C ALA A 18 10.96 3.61 0.24
N THR A 19 11.96 4.22 -0.40
CA THR A 19 12.29 3.98 -1.81
C THR A 19 12.70 2.52 -2.05
N ASP A 20 13.48 1.92 -1.16
CA ASP A 20 13.86 0.51 -1.27
C ASP A 20 12.62 -0.40 -1.23
N LEU A 21 11.67 -0.10 -0.36
CA LEU A 21 10.39 -0.81 -0.30
C LEU A 21 9.60 -0.66 -1.60
N VAL A 22 9.44 0.57 -2.08
CA VAL A 22 8.68 0.88 -3.30
C VAL A 22 9.27 0.16 -4.51
N LEU A 23 10.59 0.15 -4.65
CA LEU A 23 11.28 -0.55 -5.75
C LEU A 23 11.12 -2.06 -5.65
N THR A 24 11.17 -2.61 -4.44
CA THR A 24 10.97 -4.04 -4.20
C THR A 24 9.55 -4.46 -4.57
N VAL A 25 8.54 -3.73 -4.11
CA VAL A 25 7.13 -3.95 -4.44
C VAL A 25 6.91 -3.89 -5.96
N THR A 26 7.45 -2.86 -6.59
CA THR A 26 7.35 -2.67 -8.06
C THR A 26 7.95 -3.87 -8.81
N ASN A 27 9.11 -4.33 -8.41
CA ASN A 27 9.76 -5.48 -9.03
C ASN A 27 8.95 -6.77 -8.87
N MET A 28 8.40 -7.00 -7.68
CA MET A 28 7.56 -8.18 -7.41
C MET A 28 6.29 -8.17 -8.26
N LEU A 29 5.60 -7.02 -8.34
CA LEU A 29 4.38 -6.87 -9.13
C LEU A 29 4.65 -7.00 -10.64
N ARG A 30 5.76 -6.46 -11.12
CA ARG A 30 6.18 -6.66 -12.52
C ARG A 30 6.41 -8.14 -12.85
N LYS A 31 7.10 -8.85 -11.98
CA LYS A 31 7.31 -10.30 -12.15
C LYS A 31 6.02 -11.09 -12.10
N LYS A 32 5.07 -10.67 -11.27
CA LYS A 32 3.74 -11.29 -11.19
C LYS A 32 2.92 -11.08 -12.45
N GLY A 33 3.06 -9.94 -13.10
CA GLY A 33 2.26 -9.58 -14.28
C GLY A 33 0.87 -9.07 -13.89
N VAL A 34 0.77 -7.80 -13.52
CA VAL A 34 -0.46 -7.16 -13.03
C VAL A 34 -1.05 -6.17 -14.03
N VAL A 35 -0.65 -6.23 -15.28
CA VAL A 35 -1.15 -5.32 -16.34
C VAL A 35 -2.67 -5.47 -16.47
N GLY A 36 -3.37 -4.34 -16.38
CA GLY A 36 -4.83 -4.29 -16.46
C GLY A 36 -5.56 -4.79 -15.20
N LYS A 37 -4.84 -5.07 -14.13
CA LYS A 37 -5.42 -5.52 -12.86
C LYS A 37 -5.37 -4.41 -11.81
N PHE A 38 -6.16 -4.55 -10.75
CA PHE A 38 -6.04 -3.73 -9.54
C PHE A 38 -5.14 -4.44 -8.53
N VAL A 39 -4.41 -3.66 -7.75
CA VAL A 39 -3.60 -4.16 -6.64
C VAL A 39 -4.12 -3.56 -5.35
N GLU A 40 -4.51 -4.39 -4.40
CA GLU A 40 -4.94 -3.97 -3.07
C GLU A 40 -3.91 -4.42 -2.04
N PHE A 41 -3.38 -3.45 -1.30
CA PHE A 41 -2.40 -3.70 -0.25
C PHE A 41 -3.10 -3.92 1.08
N TYR A 42 -2.67 -4.92 1.82
CA TYR A 42 -3.26 -5.31 3.09
C TYR A 42 -2.22 -5.94 4.03
N GLY A 43 -2.63 -6.36 5.19
CA GLY A 43 -1.80 -7.06 6.15
C GLY A 43 -1.28 -6.18 7.30
N PRO A 44 -0.72 -6.82 8.33
CA PRO A 44 -0.31 -6.12 9.56
C PRO A 44 0.86 -5.16 9.36
N GLY A 45 1.67 -5.34 8.32
CA GLY A 45 2.76 -4.43 8.00
C GLY A 45 2.32 -2.99 7.73
N LEU A 46 1.05 -2.78 7.37
CA LEU A 46 0.51 -1.44 7.15
C LEU A 46 0.55 -0.56 8.40
N ASP A 47 0.55 -1.13 9.60
CA ASP A 47 0.67 -0.36 10.85
C ASP A 47 2.03 0.33 10.98
N HIS A 48 3.03 -0.14 10.24
CA HIS A 48 4.39 0.40 10.21
C HIS A 48 4.69 1.17 8.91
N LEU A 49 3.67 1.49 8.12
CA LEU A 49 3.81 2.15 6.83
C LEU A 49 3.03 3.47 6.81
N PRO A 50 3.72 4.62 6.90
CA PRO A 50 3.08 5.92 6.84
C PRO A 50 2.33 6.15 5.53
N LEU A 51 1.30 7.01 5.58
CA LEU A 51 0.46 7.27 4.40
C LEU A 51 1.27 7.83 3.21
N ALA A 52 2.28 8.64 3.45
CA ALA A 52 3.14 9.18 2.40
C ALA A 52 3.82 8.08 1.59
N ASP A 53 4.30 7.03 2.26
CA ASP A 53 4.93 5.89 1.60
C ASP A 53 3.92 5.04 0.84
N ARG A 54 2.72 4.87 1.38
CA ARG A 54 1.59 4.21 0.68
C ARG A 54 1.23 4.98 -0.59
N ALA A 55 1.17 6.31 -0.52
CA ALA A 55 0.90 7.16 -1.68
C ALA A 55 1.97 6.99 -2.76
N THR A 56 3.24 6.90 -2.38
CA THR A 56 4.34 6.65 -3.33
C THR A 56 4.15 5.30 -4.04
N ILE A 57 3.83 4.24 -3.31
CA ILE A 57 3.56 2.92 -3.91
C ILE A 57 2.37 2.98 -4.87
N ALA A 58 1.27 3.62 -4.46
CA ALA A 58 0.08 3.76 -5.30
C ALA A 58 0.35 4.57 -6.57
N ASN A 59 1.13 5.65 -6.47
CA ASN A 59 1.51 6.49 -7.61
C ASN A 59 2.38 5.75 -8.63
N MET A 60 3.07 4.70 -8.21
CA MET A 60 3.89 3.87 -9.10
C MET A 60 3.11 2.75 -9.79
N ALA A 61 1.78 2.76 -9.73
CA ALA A 61 0.98 1.77 -10.44
C ALA A 61 1.31 1.65 -11.95
N PRO A 62 1.54 2.76 -12.69
CA PRO A 62 2.00 2.65 -14.08
C PRO A 62 3.34 1.92 -14.22
N GLU A 63 4.26 2.10 -13.30
CA GLU A 63 5.59 1.47 -13.33
C GLU A 63 5.53 -0.04 -13.10
N TYR A 64 4.63 -0.54 -12.27
CA TYR A 64 4.41 -1.98 -12.14
C TYR A 64 3.31 -2.51 -13.07
N GLY A 65 2.64 -1.65 -13.82
CA GLY A 65 1.72 -2.01 -14.89
C GLY A 65 0.26 -2.19 -14.46
N ALA A 66 -0.07 -1.97 -13.19
CA ALA A 66 -1.45 -2.07 -12.70
C ALA A 66 -2.30 -0.85 -13.09
N THR A 67 -3.60 -1.02 -13.07
CA THR A 67 -4.55 0.08 -13.28
C THR A 67 -4.52 1.06 -12.11
N CYS A 68 -4.46 0.54 -10.88
CA CYS A 68 -4.26 1.33 -9.67
C CYS A 68 -3.73 0.47 -8.51
N GLY A 69 -3.17 1.13 -7.49
CA GLY A 69 -2.85 0.55 -6.21
C GLY A 69 -3.74 1.15 -5.13
N ILE A 70 -4.31 0.32 -4.27
CA ILE A 70 -5.30 0.72 -3.27
C ILE A 70 -4.81 0.33 -1.88
N PHE A 71 -4.92 1.26 -0.94
CA PHE A 71 -4.67 1.03 0.48
C PHE A 71 -5.94 1.26 1.29
N PRO A 72 -6.14 0.54 2.39
CA PRO A 72 -7.27 0.78 3.29
C PRO A 72 -7.13 2.09 4.05
N ILE A 73 -8.24 2.58 4.56
CA ILE A 73 -8.29 3.74 5.47
C ILE A 73 -8.12 3.23 6.90
N ASP A 74 -7.16 3.78 7.63
CA ASP A 74 -6.85 3.40 9.01
C ASP A 74 -6.31 4.57 9.84
N ALA A 75 -5.79 4.28 11.03
CA ALA A 75 -5.23 5.28 11.92
C ALA A 75 -4.07 6.08 11.29
N GLU A 76 -3.27 5.47 10.44
CA GLU A 76 -2.20 6.18 9.72
C GLU A 76 -2.75 7.23 8.74
N THR A 77 -3.89 6.96 8.12
CA THR A 77 -4.62 7.94 7.31
C THR A 77 -5.02 9.15 8.14
N ILE A 78 -5.56 8.93 9.33
CA ILE A 78 -5.94 10.00 10.27
C ILE A 78 -4.71 10.80 10.73
N ASN A 79 -3.60 10.13 11.03
CA ASN A 79 -2.36 10.79 11.40
C ASN A 79 -1.87 11.75 10.30
N TYR A 80 -1.94 11.32 9.06
CA TYR A 80 -1.58 12.16 7.91
C TYR A 80 -2.50 13.39 7.76
N LEU A 81 -3.81 13.22 7.95
CA LEU A 81 -4.76 14.33 7.89
C LEU A 81 -4.49 15.37 8.98
N LYS A 82 -4.11 14.93 10.19
CA LYS A 82 -3.68 15.81 11.28
C LYS A 82 -2.38 16.55 10.92
N LEU A 83 -1.39 15.82 10.41
CA LEU A 83 -0.10 16.38 10.00
C LEU A 83 -0.26 17.45 8.92
N THR A 84 -1.19 17.26 8.00
CA THR A 84 -1.47 18.20 6.91
C THR A 84 -2.49 19.28 7.28
N SER A 85 -2.76 19.45 8.58
CA SER A 85 -3.58 20.54 9.14
C SER A 85 -5.01 20.57 8.60
N ARG A 86 -5.64 19.41 8.41
CA ARG A 86 -7.07 19.34 8.12
C ARG A 86 -7.88 19.73 9.36
N GLU A 87 -9.04 20.34 9.14
CA GLU A 87 -9.95 20.74 10.22
C GLU A 87 -10.37 19.51 11.05
N ALA A 88 -10.43 19.69 12.38
CA ALA A 88 -10.77 18.61 13.32
C ALA A 88 -12.11 17.93 12.99
N ASP A 89 -13.12 18.73 12.64
CA ASP A 89 -14.45 18.23 12.26
C ASP A 89 -14.39 17.39 10.98
N ARG A 90 -13.55 17.77 10.02
CA ARG A 90 -13.34 17.03 8.79
C ARG A 90 -12.67 15.69 9.07
N ILE A 91 -11.68 15.67 9.94
CA ILE A 91 -10.97 14.43 10.34
C ILE A 91 -11.94 13.48 11.03
N ALA A 92 -12.75 13.98 11.97
CA ALA A 92 -13.78 13.19 12.65
C ALA A 92 -14.81 12.62 11.67
N LEU A 93 -15.22 13.40 10.67
CA LEU A 93 -16.14 12.96 9.62
C LEU A 93 -15.53 11.84 8.77
N VAL A 94 -14.28 11.96 8.35
CA VAL A 94 -13.58 10.94 7.56
C VAL A 94 -13.53 9.61 8.31
N GLU A 95 -13.16 9.63 9.59
CA GLU A 95 -13.10 8.42 10.41
C GLU A 95 -14.49 7.78 10.59
N ALA A 96 -15.48 8.58 10.95
CA ALA A 96 -16.86 8.10 11.15
C ALA A 96 -17.45 7.52 9.86
N TYR A 97 -17.26 8.20 8.73
CA TYR A 97 -17.74 7.74 7.43
C TYR A 97 -17.06 6.45 7.00
N ALA A 98 -15.74 6.36 7.11
CA ALA A 98 -14.99 5.16 6.74
C ALA A 98 -15.43 3.94 7.58
N LYS A 99 -15.64 4.12 8.88
CA LYS A 99 -16.16 3.07 9.76
C LYS A 99 -17.58 2.65 9.38
N ALA A 100 -18.47 3.60 9.12
CA ALA A 100 -19.86 3.32 8.74
C ALA A 100 -19.99 2.61 7.41
N GLN A 101 -19.06 2.86 6.48
CA GLN A 101 -19.04 2.23 5.15
C GLN A 101 -18.25 0.92 5.09
N GLY A 102 -17.68 0.44 6.20
CA GLY A 102 -16.87 -0.77 6.23
C GLY A 102 -15.53 -0.64 5.51
N MET A 103 -15.03 0.59 5.35
CA MET A 103 -13.76 0.90 4.69
C MET A 103 -12.59 1.05 5.67
N TRP A 104 -12.90 1.02 6.97
CA TRP A 104 -11.93 1.18 8.03
C TRP A 104 -11.18 -0.12 8.30
N ARG A 105 -9.85 -0.04 8.38
CA ARG A 105 -9.00 -1.15 8.80
C ARG A 105 -8.53 -0.94 10.23
N ASP A 106 -8.74 -1.95 11.07
CA ASP A 106 -8.23 -2.04 12.44
C ASP A 106 -7.70 -3.45 12.73
N ALA A 107 -7.46 -3.75 14.01
CA ALA A 107 -6.95 -5.06 14.42
C ALA A 107 -7.91 -6.22 14.12
N ASP A 108 -9.19 -5.94 14.03
CA ASP A 108 -10.25 -6.93 13.74
C ASP A 108 -10.59 -7.02 12.24
N TYR A 109 -9.81 -6.33 11.41
CA TYR A 109 -10.01 -6.32 9.96
C TYR A 109 -9.89 -7.72 9.36
N GLN A 110 -10.94 -8.15 8.68
CA GLN A 110 -10.97 -9.43 7.98
C GLN A 110 -10.29 -9.30 6.62
N GLU A 111 -9.33 -10.17 6.34
CA GLU A 111 -8.64 -10.14 5.04
C GLU A 111 -9.62 -10.46 3.91
N PRO A 112 -9.71 -9.61 2.87
CA PRO A 112 -10.55 -9.90 1.70
C PRO A 112 -10.07 -11.14 0.94
N VAL A 113 -10.97 -11.69 0.14
CA VAL A 113 -10.64 -12.75 -0.82
C VAL A 113 -10.27 -12.09 -2.15
N PHE A 114 -9.07 -12.38 -2.63
CA PHE A 114 -8.54 -11.83 -3.88
C PHE A 114 -8.51 -12.88 -5.00
N THR A 115 -8.39 -12.44 -6.24
CA THR A 115 -8.19 -13.32 -7.40
C THR A 115 -6.87 -14.09 -7.26
N ASP A 116 -5.82 -13.42 -6.82
CA ASP A 116 -4.51 -14.00 -6.50
C ASP A 116 -3.81 -13.13 -5.47
N THR A 117 -2.76 -13.63 -4.84
CA THR A 117 -2.07 -12.91 -3.77
C THR A 117 -0.54 -12.97 -3.90
N LEU A 118 0.11 -11.94 -3.39
CA LEU A 118 1.54 -11.86 -3.11
C LEU A 118 1.74 -11.49 -1.64
N GLU A 119 2.89 -11.84 -1.10
CA GLU A 119 3.28 -11.48 0.27
C GLU A 119 4.71 -10.99 0.31
N LEU A 120 4.96 -9.94 1.09
CA LEU A 120 6.28 -9.39 1.38
C LEU A 120 6.42 -9.14 2.87
N ASP A 121 7.42 -9.77 3.47
CA ASP A 121 7.94 -9.37 4.78
C ASP A 121 8.88 -8.18 4.59
N MET A 122 8.48 -7.00 5.09
CA MET A 122 9.24 -5.78 4.92
C MET A 122 10.62 -5.83 5.58
N SER A 123 10.84 -6.73 6.53
CA SER A 123 12.17 -6.95 7.14
C SER A 123 13.19 -7.54 6.17
N THR A 124 12.75 -8.11 5.07
CA THR A 124 13.60 -8.70 4.03
C THR A 124 14.01 -7.71 2.95
N VAL A 125 13.48 -6.49 2.98
CA VAL A 125 13.82 -5.44 2.01
C VAL A 125 15.26 -4.99 2.21
N GLU A 126 16.00 -4.92 1.13
CA GLU A 126 17.40 -4.49 1.09
C GLU A 126 17.54 -3.21 0.25
N PRO A 127 18.55 -2.37 0.52
CA PRO A 127 18.86 -1.24 -0.32
C PRO A 127 19.05 -1.68 -1.78
N CYS A 128 18.34 -1.02 -2.68
CA CYS A 128 18.36 -1.39 -4.10
C CYS A 128 18.30 -0.17 -5.02
N ILE A 129 18.68 -0.39 -6.26
CA ILE A 129 18.55 0.60 -7.33
C ILE A 129 17.69 0.01 -8.44
N ALA A 130 16.96 0.87 -9.14
CA ALA A 130 16.14 0.47 -10.27
C ALA A 130 16.74 0.89 -11.59
N GLY A 131 16.65 0.00 -12.59
CA GLY A 131 16.78 0.38 -13.99
C GLY A 131 15.37 0.48 -14.59
N PRO A 132 14.87 1.69 -14.86
CA PRO A 132 13.48 1.85 -15.27
C PRO A 132 13.29 1.30 -16.68
N LYS A 133 12.54 0.22 -16.77
CA LYS A 133 11.93 -0.27 -17.99
C LYS A 133 10.43 -0.22 -17.81
N ARG A 134 9.72 0.42 -18.71
CA ARG A 134 8.26 0.48 -18.60
C ARG A 134 7.67 -0.89 -18.91
N PRO A 135 6.55 -1.31 -18.27
CA PRO A 135 5.94 -2.60 -18.54
C PRO A 135 5.57 -2.81 -20.02
N GLN A 136 5.21 -1.73 -20.70
CA GLN A 136 4.87 -1.76 -22.12
C GLN A 136 6.07 -1.81 -23.08
N ASP A 137 7.27 -1.62 -22.61
CA ASP A 137 8.50 -1.67 -23.43
C ASP A 137 9.03 -3.08 -23.51
#